data_340e43ab7e5edab27560f55072b97ce7
#
_entry.id   340e43ab7e5edab27560f55072b97ce7
#
_cell.length_a   1.000
_cell.length_b   1.000
_cell.length_c   1.000
_cell.angle_alpha   90.00
_cell.angle_beta   90.00
_cell.angle_gamma   90.00
#
_symmetry.space_group_name_H-M   'P 1'
#
loop_
_entity.id
_entity.type
_entity.pdbx_description
1 polymer ?
#
loop_
_entity_poly.entity_id
_entity_poly.type
_entity_poly.pdbx_seq_one_letter_code
_entity_poly.pdbx_strand_id
1 'polypeptide(L)'
;CINIALIKKNYPTFGLIYSPFNKIHYYRLQDQRSVKLIGNSSHELCTQKPNKLENIVVGRYSNNNKGLKEYLKLKTNFETFKLGSALKFCLIAEGLYHCYPKFGMCSEWDTAAGVYILEGAGGKVVDLNNQPLTYNAQDNTLSASFIALSN
;
A
#
# COMPACT_ATOMS: atom_id res chain seq x y z
N CYS A 1 10.60 -8.26 -0.58
CA CYS A 1 11.05 -6.87 -0.73
C CYS A 1 11.76 -6.38 0.53
N ILE A 2 12.50 -5.31 0.40
CA ILE A 2 13.13 -4.58 1.50
C ILE A 2 12.35 -3.27 1.66
N ASN A 3 11.89 -2.97 2.87
CA ASN A 3 11.12 -1.78 3.17
C ASN A 3 11.92 -0.88 4.11
N ILE A 4 12.04 0.40 3.80
CA ILE A 4 12.69 1.42 4.63
C ILE A 4 11.76 2.63 4.68
N ALA A 5 11.46 3.12 5.89
CA ALA A 5 10.72 4.36 6.09
C ALA A 5 11.38 5.21 7.18
N LEU A 6 11.35 6.51 7.02
CA LEU A 6 11.70 7.46 8.05
C LEU A 6 10.42 8.06 8.64
N ILE A 7 10.23 7.88 9.95
CA ILE A 7 9.06 8.39 10.66
C ILE A 7 9.42 9.66 11.43
N LYS A 8 8.63 10.71 11.23
CA LYS A 8 8.73 11.97 11.96
C LYS A 8 7.33 12.42 12.41
N LYS A 9 7.16 12.69 13.69
CA LYS A 9 5.85 13.09 14.25
C LYS A 9 4.73 12.11 13.88
N ASN A 10 5.00 10.81 14.07
CA ASN A 10 4.06 9.71 13.82
C ASN A 10 3.63 9.53 12.35
N TYR A 11 4.35 10.13 11.40
CA TYR A 11 4.05 10.05 9.99
C TYR A 11 5.32 9.78 9.15
N PRO A 12 5.25 8.98 8.06
CA PRO A 12 6.39 8.75 7.19
C PRO A 12 6.76 10.02 6.42
N THR A 13 8.06 10.33 6.36
CA THR A 13 8.62 11.47 5.59
C THR A 13 9.57 11.02 4.49
N PHE A 14 9.87 9.72 4.44
CA PHE A 14 10.61 9.04 3.39
C PHE A 14 10.10 7.60 3.33
N GLY A 15 10.04 7.03 2.14
CA GLY A 15 9.71 5.62 1.94
C GLY A 15 10.47 5.03 0.75
N LEU A 16 11.02 3.84 0.95
CA LEU A 16 11.66 3.03 -0.08
C LEU A 16 11.19 1.58 0.03
N ILE A 17 10.76 1.02 -1.09
CA ILE A 17 10.55 -0.42 -1.24
C ILE A 17 11.42 -0.92 -2.40
N TYR A 18 12.32 -1.83 -2.09
CA TYR A 18 13.17 -2.48 -3.10
C TYR A 18 12.71 -3.91 -3.33
N SER A 19 12.51 -4.29 -4.59
CA SER A 19 12.26 -5.65 -5.04
C SER A 19 13.54 -6.26 -5.61
N PRO A 20 14.30 -7.08 -4.83
CA PRO A 20 15.58 -7.61 -5.30
C PRO A 20 15.46 -8.51 -6.54
N PHE A 21 14.39 -9.30 -6.62
CA PHE A 21 14.16 -10.20 -7.74
C PHE A 21 14.01 -9.46 -9.07
N ASN A 22 13.23 -8.36 -9.08
CA ASN A 22 12.98 -7.55 -10.28
C ASN A 22 13.97 -6.39 -10.43
N LYS A 23 14.83 -6.15 -9.42
CA LYS A 23 15.77 -5.02 -9.37
C LYS A 23 15.06 -3.67 -9.53
N ILE A 24 13.87 -3.53 -8.92
CA ILE A 24 13.03 -2.34 -8.98
C ILE A 24 13.05 -1.64 -7.63
N HIS A 25 13.23 -0.32 -7.64
CA HIS A 25 13.06 0.54 -6.48
C HIS A 25 11.78 1.37 -6.65
N TYR A 26 10.98 1.43 -5.59
CA TYR A 26 9.87 2.36 -5.44
C TYR A 26 10.21 3.27 -4.27
N TYR A 27 10.18 4.57 -4.48
CA TYR A 27 10.51 5.49 -3.39
C TYR A 27 9.76 6.80 -3.51
N ARG A 28 9.66 7.48 -2.37
CA ARG A 28 9.21 8.86 -2.27
C ARG A 28 10.13 9.63 -1.33
N LEU A 29 10.67 10.73 -1.80
CA LEU A 29 11.36 11.72 -0.98
C LEU A 29 10.34 12.70 -0.39
N GLN A 30 10.75 13.44 0.65
CA GLN A 30 9.88 14.43 1.30
C GLN A 30 9.40 15.46 0.26
N ASP A 31 8.09 15.75 0.30
CA ASP A 31 7.43 16.75 -0.55
C ASP A 31 7.53 16.51 -2.07
N GLN A 32 7.81 15.26 -2.47
CA GLN A 32 7.91 14.88 -3.87
C GLN A 32 6.86 13.84 -4.27
N ARG A 33 6.69 13.65 -5.57
CA ARG A 33 5.95 12.53 -6.14
C ARG A 33 6.68 11.21 -5.92
N SER A 34 5.93 10.14 -5.90
CA SER A 34 6.50 8.78 -5.84
C SER A 34 7.07 8.35 -7.18
N VAL A 35 8.15 7.61 -7.13
CA VAL A 35 8.94 7.23 -8.30
C VAL A 35 9.19 5.71 -8.29
N LYS A 36 9.14 5.12 -9.49
CA LYS A 36 9.64 3.79 -9.80
C LYS A 36 10.96 3.93 -10.58
N LEU A 37 12.02 3.26 -10.11
CA LEU A 37 13.31 3.24 -10.75
C LEU A 37 13.67 1.81 -11.17
N ILE A 38 14.00 1.62 -12.45
CA ILE A 38 14.46 0.36 -13.04
C ILE A 38 15.76 0.65 -13.79
N GLY A 39 16.87 0.09 -13.30
CA GLY A 39 18.19 0.45 -13.82
C GLY A 39 18.42 1.96 -13.72
N ASN A 40 18.60 2.64 -14.85
CA ASN A 40 18.77 4.10 -14.94
C ASN A 40 17.48 4.84 -15.35
N SER A 41 16.37 4.12 -15.55
CA SER A 41 15.09 4.72 -15.98
C SER A 41 14.20 5.00 -14.79
N SER A 42 13.74 6.22 -14.64
CA SER A 42 12.89 6.70 -13.56
C SER A 42 11.52 7.13 -14.12
N HIS A 43 10.44 6.72 -13.44
CA HIS A 43 9.07 7.01 -13.83
C HIS A 43 8.28 7.49 -12.62
N GLU A 44 7.60 8.63 -12.74
CA GLU A 44 6.62 9.05 -11.74
C GLU A 44 5.48 8.05 -11.65
N LEU A 45 5.01 7.80 -10.42
CA LEU A 45 3.88 6.94 -10.15
C LEU A 45 2.60 7.76 -10.08
N CYS A 46 1.53 7.21 -10.64
CA CYS A 46 0.20 7.80 -10.58
C CYS A 46 -0.85 6.69 -10.49
N THR A 47 -1.69 6.75 -9.47
CA THR A 47 -2.80 5.81 -9.33
C THR A 47 -3.82 5.99 -10.44
N GLN A 48 -4.56 4.92 -10.75
CA GLN A 48 -5.66 4.93 -11.71
C GLN A 48 -6.96 4.55 -11.04
N LYS A 49 -8.05 5.27 -11.35
CA LYS A 49 -9.40 4.89 -10.92
C LYS A 49 -9.87 3.62 -11.64
N PRO A 50 -10.63 2.75 -10.98
CA PRO A 50 -11.29 1.66 -11.68
C PRO A 50 -12.27 2.22 -12.72
N ASN A 51 -12.20 1.71 -13.95
CA ASN A 51 -13.12 2.11 -15.00
C ASN A 51 -14.43 1.29 -14.93
N LYS A 52 -14.35 -0.01 -15.26
CA LYS A 52 -15.51 -0.93 -15.22
C LYS A 52 -15.32 -2.04 -14.19
N LEU A 53 -14.09 -2.44 -13.93
CA LEU A 53 -13.72 -3.54 -13.05
C LEU A 53 -12.72 -3.05 -12.00
N GLU A 54 -13.00 -3.32 -10.73
CA GLU A 54 -12.09 -3.01 -9.64
C GLU A 54 -11.11 -4.18 -9.42
N ASN A 55 -9.83 -3.96 -9.66
CA ASN A 55 -8.79 -4.94 -9.38
C ASN A 55 -8.35 -4.81 -7.91
N ILE A 56 -8.68 -5.79 -7.09
CA ILE A 56 -8.39 -5.81 -5.65
C ILE A 56 -7.22 -6.76 -5.41
N VAL A 57 -6.10 -6.24 -4.89
CA VAL A 57 -4.99 -7.09 -4.48
C VAL A 57 -5.14 -7.47 -3.01
N VAL A 58 -4.98 -8.76 -2.71
CA VAL A 58 -5.14 -9.31 -1.36
C VAL A 58 -3.88 -10.06 -0.92
N GLY A 59 -3.73 -10.27 0.39
CA GLY A 59 -2.63 -11.05 0.94
C GLY A 59 -2.68 -12.51 0.47
N ARG A 60 -1.51 -13.14 0.30
CA ARG A 60 -1.40 -14.52 -0.18
C ARG A 60 -2.18 -15.53 0.69
N TYR A 61 -2.23 -15.31 2.00
CA TYR A 61 -2.87 -16.20 2.98
C TYR A 61 -4.20 -15.66 3.53
N SER A 62 -4.90 -14.84 2.77
CA SER A 62 -6.12 -14.15 3.24
C SER A 62 -7.42 -14.97 3.09
N ASN A 63 -7.38 -16.18 2.54
CA ASN A 63 -8.57 -16.99 2.21
C ASN A 63 -9.56 -17.19 3.37
N ASN A 64 -9.05 -17.31 4.60
CA ASN A 64 -9.87 -17.56 5.79
C ASN A 64 -10.15 -16.30 6.62
N ASN A 65 -9.77 -15.11 6.12
CA ASN A 65 -9.99 -13.86 6.83
C ASN A 65 -11.46 -13.43 6.73
N LYS A 66 -12.17 -13.43 7.86
CA LYS A 66 -13.59 -13.09 7.93
C LYS A 66 -13.83 -11.63 7.50
N GLY A 67 -13.02 -10.69 8.00
CA GLY A 67 -13.17 -9.27 7.67
C GLY A 67 -13.03 -9.00 6.16
N LEU A 68 -12.06 -9.67 5.51
CA LEU A 68 -11.92 -9.58 4.06
C LEU A 68 -13.14 -10.13 3.33
N LYS A 69 -13.68 -11.28 3.76
CA LYS A 69 -14.87 -11.87 3.14
C LYS A 69 -16.07 -10.93 3.24
N GLU A 70 -16.30 -10.34 4.41
CA GLU A 70 -17.41 -9.38 4.59
C GLU A 70 -17.19 -8.11 3.75
N TYR A 71 -15.98 -7.59 3.70
CA TYR A 71 -15.65 -6.44 2.84
C TYR A 71 -15.94 -6.73 1.36
N LEU A 72 -15.54 -7.90 0.86
CA LEU A 72 -15.73 -8.26 -0.54
C LEU A 72 -17.20 -8.47 -0.91
N LYS A 73 -18.06 -8.88 0.03
CA LYS A 73 -19.52 -8.99 -0.20
C LYS A 73 -20.17 -7.63 -0.51
N LEU A 74 -19.57 -6.53 -0.06
CA LEU A 74 -20.07 -5.17 -0.31
C LEU A 74 -19.64 -4.61 -1.67
N LYS A 75 -18.77 -5.34 -2.38
CA LYS A 75 -18.24 -4.93 -3.68
C LYS A 75 -19.01 -5.55 -4.82
N THR A 76 -19.15 -4.79 -5.90
CA THR A 76 -19.70 -5.25 -7.16
C THR A 76 -18.65 -5.04 -8.25
N ASN A 77 -18.61 -5.93 -9.25
CA ASN A 77 -17.74 -5.77 -10.42
C ASN A 77 -16.22 -5.70 -10.04
N PHE A 78 -15.72 -6.72 -9.37
CA PHE A 78 -14.30 -6.78 -8.97
C PHE A 78 -13.64 -8.12 -9.28
N GLU A 79 -12.33 -8.10 -9.39
CA GLU A 79 -11.48 -9.28 -9.39
C GLU A 79 -10.47 -9.22 -8.24
N THR A 80 -10.08 -10.39 -7.71
CA THR A 80 -9.08 -10.47 -6.64
C THR A 80 -7.79 -11.11 -7.12
N PHE A 81 -6.66 -10.50 -6.74
CA PHE A 81 -5.32 -10.97 -7.06
C PHE A 81 -4.53 -11.19 -5.78
N LYS A 82 -3.87 -12.36 -5.65
CA LYS A 82 -3.09 -12.70 -4.46
C LYS A 82 -1.63 -12.33 -4.64
N LEU A 83 -1.14 -11.47 -3.78
CA LEU A 83 0.26 -11.06 -3.77
C LEU A 83 0.79 -10.99 -2.32
N GLY A 84 2.05 -11.40 -2.13
CA GLY A 84 2.78 -11.18 -0.88
C GLY A 84 3.41 -9.79 -0.81
N SER A 85 3.96 -9.45 0.36
CA SER A 85 4.79 -8.27 0.63
C SER A 85 4.14 -6.88 0.48
N ALA A 86 4.90 -5.83 0.80
CA ALA A 86 4.52 -4.44 0.65
C ALA A 86 4.41 -3.98 -0.83
N LEU A 87 4.83 -4.79 -1.79
CA LEU A 87 4.67 -4.50 -3.23
C LEU A 87 3.22 -4.22 -3.64
N LYS A 88 2.23 -4.68 -2.87
CA LYS A 88 0.82 -4.36 -3.11
C LYS A 88 0.53 -2.85 -3.16
N PHE A 89 1.18 -2.07 -2.30
CA PHE A 89 1.08 -0.61 -2.33
C PHE A 89 1.69 -0.02 -3.60
N CYS A 90 2.85 -0.56 -4.01
CA CYS A 90 3.54 -0.11 -5.22
C CYS A 90 2.71 -0.36 -6.48
N LEU A 91 2.05 -1.52 -6.57
CA LEU A 91 1.22 -1.87 -7.73
C LEU A 91 -0.07 -1.02 -7.82
N ILE A 92 -0.62 -0.57 -6.70
CA ILE A 92 -1.69 0.44 -6.70
C ILE A 92 -1.12 1.80 -7.14
N ALA A 93 0.05 2.17 -6.64
CA ALA A 93 0.73 3.40 -7.02
C ALA A 93 1.09 3.45 -8.52
N GLU A 94 1.32 2.29 -9.16
CA GLU A 94 1.50 2.16 -10.62
C GLU A 94 0.17 2.21 -11.40
N GLY A 95 -0.98 2.22 -10.73
CA GLY A 95 -2.29 2.16 -11.39
C GLY A 95 -2.71 0.78 -11.90
N LEU A 96 -1.99 -0.30 -11.53
CA LEU A 96 -2.29 -1.67 -11.95
C LEU A 96 -3.41 -2.30 -11.12
N TYR A 97 -3.52 -1.92 -9.86
CA TYR A 97 -4.58 -2.33 -8.94
C TYR A 97 -5.25 -1.10 -8.32
N HIS A 98 -6.45 -1.29 -7.76
CA HIS A 98 -7.26 -0.19 -7.27
C HIS A 98 -7.45 -0.20 -5.76
N CYS A 99 -7.38 -1.39 -5.15
CA CYS A 99 -7.66 -1.56 -3.73
C CYS A 99 -6.80 -2.67 -3.11
N TYR A 100 -6.34 -2.44 -1.87
CA TYR A 100 -5.73 -3.44 -1.01
C TYR A 100 -6.34 -3.37 0.38
N PRO A 101 -7.38 -4.18 0.67
CA PRO A 101 -7.93 -4.30 2.00
C PRO A 101 -7.09 -5.25 2.86
N LYS A 102 -6.74 -4.84 4.07
CA LYS A 102 -6.00 -5.63 5.05
C LYS A 102 -6.76 -5.66 6.37
N PHE A 103 -7.28 -6.83 6.73
CA PHE A 103 -7.95 -7.08 7.99
C PHE A 103 -7.05 -7.90 8.91
N GLY A 104 -6.96 -7.49 10.17
CA GLY A 104 -6.04 -8.01 11.16
C GLY A 104 -4.75 -7.21 11.21
N MET A 105 -4.06 -7.34 12.34
CA MET A 105 -2.82 -6.61 12.63
C MET A 105 -1.69 -7.01 11.68
N CYS A 106 -0.81 -6.08 11.40
CA CYS A 106 0.50 -6.29 10.80
C CYS A 106 1.49 -5.32 11.41
N SER A 107 2.77 -5.53 11.18
CA SER A 107 3.80 -4.65 11.73
C SER A 107 3.85 -3.31 11.00
N GLU A 108 4.19 -2.25 11.72
CA GLU A 108 4.33 -0.90 11.16
C GLU A 108 5.37 -0.86 10.03
N TRP A 109 6.47 -1.62 10.13
CA TRP A 109 7.51 -1.71 9.09
C TRP A 109 7.04 -2.41 7.80
N ASP A 110 5.89 -3.11 7.82
CA ASP A 110 5.29 -3.70 6.62
C ASP A 110 4.43 -2.69 5.84
N THR A 111 4.09 -1.56 6.45
CA THR A 111 3.15 -0.59 5.88
C THR A 111 3.74 0.79 5.64
N ALA A 112 4.60 1.29 6.51
CA ALA A 112 5.02 2.69 6.53
C ALA A 112 5.60 3.20 5.19
N ALA A 113 6.52 2.46 4.58
CA ALA A 113 7.09 2.83 3.28
C ALA A 113 6.03 2.79 2.18
N GLY A 114 5.19 1.73 2.18
CA GLY A 114 4.14 1.53 1.17
C GLY A 114 3.05 2.59 1.22
N VAL A 115 2.62 2.97 2.42
CA VAL A 115 1.65 4.05 2.64
C VAL A 115 2.18 5.34 2.05
N TYR A 116 3.41 5.72 2.41
CA TYR A 116 3.99 6.98 1.94
C TYR A 116 4.18 7.02 0.42
N ILE A 117 4.60 5.90 -0.19
CA ILE A 117 4.74 5.78 -1.65
C ILE A 117 3.36 5.88 -2.32
N LEU A 118 2.35 5.17 -1.83
CA LEU A 118 1.02 5.20 -2.43
C LEU A 118 0.39 6.60 -2.39
N GLU A 119 0.51 7.30 -1.26
CA GLU A 119 0.00 8.66 -1.12
C GLU A 119 0.71 9.65 -2.06
N GLY A 120 2.03 9.49 -2.27
CA GLY A 120 2.78 10.29 -3.24
C GLY A 120 2.40 10.05 -4.69
N ALA A 121 1.73 8.93 -4.98
CA ALA A 121 1.17 8.61 -6.29
C ALA A 121 -0.31 9.06 -6.43
N GLY A 122 -0.88 9.71 -5.41
CA GLY A 122 -2.25 10.20 -5.40
C GLY A 122 -3.28 9.24 -4.80
N GLY A 123 -2.87 8.09 -4.27
CA GLY A 123 -3.74 7.18 -3.53
C GLY A 123 -3.91 7.59 -2.07
N LYS A 124 -4.62 6.79 -1.30
CA LYS A 124 -4.79 6.97 0.14
C LYS A 124 -4.79 5.65 0.89
N VAL A 125 -4.38 5.69 2.16
CA VAL A 125 -4.50 4.56 3.07
C VAL A 125 -5.18 5.01 4.35
N VAL A 126 -6.24 4.33 4.74
CA VAL A 126 -7.03 4.66 5.92
C VAL A 126 -7.32 3.42 6.75
N ASP A 127 -7.48 3.61 8.06
CA ASP A 127 -8.01 2.58 8.94
C ASP A 127 -9.52 2.35 8.72
N LEU A 128 -10.13 1.46 9.50
CA LEU A 128 -11.56 1.16 9.39
C LEU A 128 -12.48 2.31 9.86
N ASN A 129 -11.92 3.32 10.52
CA ASN A 129 -12.60 4.55 10.94
C ASN A 129 -12.37 5.71 9.95
N ASN A 130 -11.78 5.41 8.77
CA ASN A 130 -11.41 6.40 7.75
C ASN A 130 -10.38 7.43 8.23
N GLN A 131 -9.50 7.04 9.19
CA GLN A 131 -8.39 7.87 9.68
C GLN A 131 -7.07 7.42 9.06
N PRO A 132 -6.11 8.33 8.82
CA PRO A 132 -4.76 7.97 8.38
C PRO A 132 -4.07 7.04 9.38
N LEU A 133 -3.22 6.16 8.89
CA LEU A 133 -2.38 5.33 9.76
C LEU A 133 -1.31 6.18 10.44
N THR A 134 -1.08 5.92 11.72
CA THR A 134 -0.02 6.55 12.51
C THR A 134 1.05 5.51 12.86
N TYR A 135 2.28 5.98 13.07
CA TYR A 135 3.47 5.17 13.30
C TYR A 135 4.21 5.64 14.55
N ASN A 136 4.82 4.72 15.28
CA ASN A 136 5.50 5.00 16.57
C ASN A 136 4.61 5.78 17.56
N ALA A 137 3.29 5.63 17.47
CA ALA A 137 2.33 6.33 18.31
C ALA A 137 1.99 5.57 19.61
N GLN A 138 2.35 4.29 19.66
CA GLN A 138 2.08 3.37 20.78
C GLN A 138 3.33 2.61 21.13
N ASP A 139 3.35 1.97 22.31
CA ASP A 139 4.47 1.14 22.77
C ASP A 139 4.65 -0.16 21.95
N ASN A 140 3.64 -0.55 21.19
CA ASN A 140 3.73 -1.66 20.24
C ASN A 140 3.91 -1.13 18.82
N THR A 141 4.52 -1.96 17.96
CA THR A 141 4.79 -1.64 16.55
C THR A 141 3.76 -2.31 15.62
N LEU A 142 2.49 -2.35 16.03
CA LEU A 142 1.42 -2.99 15.28
C LEU A 142 0.53 -1.94 14.61
N SER A 143 0.37 -2.08 13.31
CA SER A 143 -0.55 -1.29 12.50
C SER A 143 -1.96 -1.86 12.57
N ALA A 144 -2.95 -0.99 12.60
CA ALA A 144 -4.36 -1.35 12.53
C ALA A 144 -4.75 -2.03 11.19
N SER A 145 -5.95 -2.61 11.13
CA SER A 145 -6.58 -2.97 9.86
C SER A 145 -6.76 -1.72 9.01
N PHE A 146 -6.54 -1.84 7.69
CA PHE A 146 -6.60 -0.69 6.79
C PHE A 146 -7.14 -1.05 5.40
N ILE A 147 -7.48 -0.02 4.65
CA ILE A 147 -7.81 -0.10 3.23
C ILE A 147 -6.92 0.90 2.49
N ALA A 148 -6.09 0.39 1.57
CA ALA A 148 -5.32 1.18 0.64
C ALA A 148 -6.10 1.28 -0.68
N LEU A 149 -6.23 2.48 -1.22
CA LEU A 149 -7.07 2.81 -2.38
C LEU A 149 -6.29 3.61 -3.41
N SER A 150 -6.57 3.35 -4.68
CA SER A 150 -6.31 4.32 -5.75
C SER A 150 -7.23 5.53 -5.58
N ASN A 151 -6.91 6.63 -6.23
CA ASN A 151 -7.72 7.85 -6.12
C ASN A 151 -8.91 7.83 -7.09
#